data_6cf1d685f3361ce61df8220e405ff6d1
#
_entry.id   6cf1d685f3361ce61df8220e405ff6d1
#
_cell.length_a   1.000
_cell.length_b   1.000
_cell.length_c   1.000
_cell.angle_alpha   90.00
_cell.angle_beta   90.00
_cell.angle_gamma   90.00
#
_symmetry.space_group_name_H-M   'P 1'
#
loop_
_entity.id
_entity.type
_entity.pdbx_description
1 polymer ?
#
loop_
_entity_poly.entity_id
_entity_poly.type
_entity_poly.pdbx_seq_one_letter_code
_entity_poly.pdbx_strand_id
1 'polypeptide(L)'
;MLHCVTAAKQGGDSQFTDGFKAAEQLRASHPQYFKILAETPVEHEDTGTDSYEFSLTAEHPIIRLNENGDLKQIYYGDHTRTSRIDVPHYKLTDFYNAMTQFLRYAYSPANIIQFKLQPGTLISVDNFRVLHGRTAFVVSPDNFRHVEGGHVDWDGATSCMRVLEKELNIDYRTPNI
;
A
#
# COMPACT_ATOMS: atom_id res chain seq x y z
N MET A 1 -0.16 8.95 5.79
CA MET A 1 0.27 9.16 7.19
C MET A 1 -0.70 8.47 8.12
N LEU A 2 -0.23 7.96 9.27
CA LEU A 2 -1.06 7.30 10.28
C LEU A 2 -0.70 7.87 11.65
N HIS A 3 -1.67 8.46 12.35
CA HIS A 3 -1.51 9.03 13.69
C HIS A 3 -2.23 8.15 14.72
N CYS A 4 -1.51 7.68 15.72
CA CYS A 4 -2.08 6.91 16.80
C CYS A 4 -2.66 7.82 17.89
N VAL A 5 -3.98 7.87 18.01
CA VAL A 5 -4.67 8.59 19.10
C VAL A 5 -4.75 7.68 20.32
N THR A 6 -5.17 6.42 20.11
CA THR A 6 -5.27 5.43 21.20
C THR A 6 -4.80 4.06 20.69
N ALA A 7 -3.89 3.45 21.43
CA ALA A 7 -3.40 2.11 21.15
C ALA A 7 -4.25 1.04 21.88
N ALA A 8 -4.55 -0.07 21.20
CA ALA A 8 -5.15 -1.21 21.88
C ALA A 8 -4.19 -1.77 22.94
N LYS A 9 -4.72 -2.15 24.11
CA LYS A 9 -3.92 -2.78 25.18
C LYS A 9 -3.35 -4.13 24.74
N GLN A 10 -4.16 -4.92 23.99
CA GLN A 10 -3.79 -6.23 23.48
C GLN A 10 -4.07 -6.33 21.98
N GLY A 11 -3.09 -6.80 21.21
CA GLY A 11 -3.16 -6.89 19.74
C GLY A 11 -3.16 -5.52 19.07
N GLY A 12 -3.56 -5.47 17.80
CA GLY A 12 -3.63 -4.24 17.03
C GLY A 12 -2.26 -3.65 16.69
N ASP A 13 -1.20 -4.44 16.71
CA ASP A 13 0.13 -4.01 16.29
C ASP A 13 0.11 -3.64 14.82
N SER A 14 0.75 -2.54 14.47
CA SER A 14 0.90 -2.13 13.08
C SER A 14 1.96 -2.97 12.39
N GLN A 15 1.69 -3.34 11.15
CA GLN A 15 2.56 -4.13 10.30
C GLN A 15 2.88 -3.35 9.04
N PHE A 16 4.15 -3.37 8.63
CA PHE A 16 4.64 -2.72 7.42
C PHE A 16 5.55 -3.67 6.64
N THR A 17 5.43 -3.64 5.33
CA THR A 17 6.27 -4.44 4.41
C THR A 17 6.66 -3.60 3.21
N ASP A 18 7.94 -3.69 2.80
CA ASP A 18 8.38 -3.14 1.53
C ASP A 18 7.80 -3.98 0.38
N GLY A 19 6.78 -3.45 -0.28
CA GLY A 19 6.11 -4.10 -1.40
C GLY A 19 7.02 -4.28 -2.61
N PHE A 20 7.99 -3.37 -2.82
CA PHE A 20 8.97 -3.51 -3.90
C PHE A 20 9.90 -4.69 -3.63
N LYS A 21 10.37 -4.86 -2.40
CA LYS A 21 11.17 -6.04 -2.03
C LYS A 21 10.40 -7.35 -2.25
N ALA A 22 9.14 -7.41 -1.86
CA ALA A 22 8.29 -8.58 -2.09
C ALA A 22 8.10 -8.86 -3.59
N ALA A 23 7.90 -7.82 -4.41
CA ALA A 23 7.77 -7.94 -5.86
C ALA A 23 9.08 -8.40 -6.52
N GLU A 24 10.25 -7.91 -6.08
CA GLU A 24 11.54 -8.37 -6.60
C GLU A 24 11.84 -9.83 -6.22
N GLN A 25 11.47 -10.25 -5.02
CA GLN A 25 11.55 -11.66 -4.64
C GLN A 25 10.67 -12.55 -5.52
N LEU A 26 9.46 -12.06 -5.86
CA LEU A 26 8.57 -12.74 -6.80
C LEU A 26 9.19 -12.77 -8.22
N ARG A 27 9.73 -11.65 -8.70
CA ARG A 27 10.38 -11.54 -10.01
C ARG A 27 11.52 -12.55 -10.15
N ALA A 28 12.36 -12.65 -9.12
CA ALA A 28 13.52 -13.52 -9.12
C ALA A 28 13.17 -15.01 -9.08
N SER A 29 12.16 -15.39 -8.31
CA SER A 29 11.85 -16.81 -8.05
C SER A 29 10.71 -17.36 -8.92
N HIS A 30 9.75 -16.52 -9.32
CA HIS A 30 8.56 -16.89 -10.10
C HIS A 30 8.26 -15.81 -11.17
N PRO A 31 9.14 -15.65 -12.18
CA PRO A 31 9.02 -14.55 -13.15
C PRO A 31 7.68 -14.56 -13.92
N GLN A 32 7.09 -15.72 -14.16
CA GLN A 32 5.77 -15.83 -14.76
C GLN A 32 4.67 -15.25 -13.87
N TYR A 33 4.73 -15.44 -12.56
CA TYR A 33 3.76 -14.88 -11.63
C TYR A 33 3.93 -13.36 -11.49
N PHE A 34 5.17 -12.89 -11.47
CA PHE A 34 5.46 -11.47 -11.54
C PHE A 34 4.84 -10.84 -12.78
N LYS A 35 5.04 -11.45 -13.96
CA LYS A 35 4.46 -10.97 -15.21
C LYS A 35 2.93 -10.92 -15.16
N ILE A 36 2.27 -11.96 -14.63
CA ILE A 36 0.82 -11.99 -14.46
C ILE A 36 0.35 -10.80 -13.62
N LEU A 37 0.99 -10.52 -12.48
CA LEU A 37 0.60 -9.41 -11.60
C LEU A 37 0.97 -8.03 -12.15
N ALA A 38 1.90 -7.95 -13.11
CA ALA A 38 2.28 -6.70 -13.77
C ALA A 38 1.44 -6.38 -15.02
N GLU A 39 0.80 -7.39 -15.62
CA GLU A 39 0.07 -7.23 -16.88
C GLU A 39 -1.45 -7.39 -16.73
N THR A 40 -1.93 -7.94 -15.62
CA THR A 40 -3.35 -8.18 -15.40
C THR A 40 -3.99 -6.99 -14.67
N PRO A 41 -4.89 -6.22 -15.31
CA PRO A 41 -5.65 -5.19 -14.64
C PRO A 41 -6.61 -5.79 -13.61
N VAL A 42 -6.73 -5.12 -12.49
CA VAL A 42 -7.65 -5.45 -11.40
C VAL A 42 -8.48 -4.21 -11.11
N GLU A 43 -9.78 -4.38 -11.07
CA GLU A 43 -10.69 -3.28 -10.74
C GLU A 43 -10.74 -3.09 -9.22
N HIS A 44 -10.66 -1.82 -8.82
CA HIS A 44 -10.84 -1.36 -7.45
C HIS A 44 -12.01 -0.39 -7.42
N GLU A 45 -12.84 -0.49 -6.40
CA GLU A 45 -13.95 0.41 -6.13
C GLU A 45 -13.84 0.93 -4.70
N ASP A 46 -14.02 2.23 -4.54
CA ASP A 46 -14.12 2.88 -3.24
C ASP A 46 -15.36 3.77 -3.21
N THR A 47 -16.27 3.47 -2.30
CA THR A 47 -17.54 4.18 -2.14
C THR A 47 -17.69 4.67 -0.72
N GLY A 48 -18.20 5.87 -0.55
CA GLY A 48 -18.37 6.42 0.78
C GLY A 48 -19.04 7.78 0.78
N THR A 49 -19.09 8.35 1.97
CA THR A 49 -19.56 9.72 2.20
C THR A 49 -18.55 10.42 3.08
N ASP A 50 -17.95 11.47 2.54
CA ASP A 50 -17.11 12.39 3.29
C ASP A 50 -17.81 13.76 3.32
N SER A 51 -17.31 14.80 2.68
CA SER A 51 -18.01 16.07 2.49
C SER A 51 -19.14 15.96 1.44
N TYR A 52 -19.08 14.93 0.62
CA TYR A 52 -20.08 14.54 -0.39
C TYR A 52 -20.05 13.00 -0.56
N GLU A 53 -21.12 12.46 -1.14
CA GLU A 53 -21.15 11.04 -1.54
C GLU A 53 -20.26 10.82 -2.75
N PHE A 54 -19.44 9.76 -2.71
CA PHE A 54 -18.54 9.41 -3.80
C PHE A 54 -18.60 7.93 -4.14
N SER A 55 -18.33 7.62 -5.40
CA SER A 55 -18.11 6.27 -5.93
C SER A 55 -17.00 6.36 -6.97
N LEU A 56 -15.84 5.85 -6.62
CA LEU A 56 -14.64 5.90 -7.43
C LEU A 56 -14.27 4.50 -7.89
N THR A 57 -13.94 4.37 -9.17
CA THR A 57 -13.45 3.12 -9.75
C THR A 57 -12.12 3.36 -10.46
N ALA A 58 -11.22 2.42 -10.36
CA ALA A 58 -9.94 2.46 -11.06
C ALA A 58 -9.48 1.04 -11.40
N GLU A 59 -8.83 0.88 -12.55
CA GLU A 59 -8.20 -0.38 -12.97
C GLU A 59 -6.69 -0.24 -12.98
N HIS A 60 -6.01 -1.12 -12.24
CA HIS A 60 -4.55 -1.14 -12.18
C HIS A 60 -4.04 -2.57 -12.00
N PRO A 61 -2.90 -2.94 -12.60
CA PRO A 61 -2.20 -4.16 -12.21
C PRO A 61 -1.70 -4.02 -10.76
N ILE A 62 -1.55 -5.15 -10.06
CA ILE A 62 -1.01 -5.16 -8.68
C ILE A 62 0.41 -4.61 -8.65
N ILE A 63 1.24 -4.94 -9.65
CA ILE A 63 2.61 -4.45 -9.80
C ILE A 63 2.65 -3.49 -10.98
N ARG A 64 2.87 -2.20 -10.72
CA ARG A 64 3.09 -1.22 -11.80
C ARG A 64 4.57 -1.01 -12.05
N LEU A 65 4.91 -1.00 -13.33
CA LEU A 65 6.26 -0.74 -13.80
C LEU A 65 6.32 0.63 -14.50
N ASN A 66 7.49 1.23 -14.51
CA ASN A 66 7.79 2.36 -15.38
C ASN A 66 8.15 1.89 -16.80
N GLU A 67 8.45 2.84 -17.69
CA GLU A 67 8.81 2.55 -19.08
C GLU A 67 10.10 1.72 -19.22
N ASN A 68 10.97 1.76 -18.22
CA ASN A 68 12.22 0.99 -18.18
C ASN A 68 12.04 -0.41 -17.59
N GLY A 69 10.83 -0.76 -17.11
CA GLY A 69 10.56 -2.02 -16.45
C GLY A 69 10.92 -2.06 -14.96
N ASP A 70 11.26 -0.91 -14.36
CA ASP A 70 11.50 -0.82 -12.91
C ASP A 70 10.17 -0.71 -12.15
N LEU A 71 10.18 -1.13 -10.89
CA LEU A 71 9.01 -1.00 -10.02
C LEU A 71 8.65 0.46 -9.80
N LYS A 72 7.40 0.81 -10.07
CA LYS A 72 6.86 2.14 -9.87
C LYS A 72 5.90 2.20 -8.69
N GLN A 73 5.08 1.16 -8.51
CA GLN A 73 4.00 1.18 -7.54
C GLN A 73 3.46 -0.23 -7.29
N ILE A 74 3.03 -0.50 -6.07
CA ILE A 74 2.27 -1.69 -5.70
C ILE A 74 0.85 -1.26 -5.32
N TYR A 75 -0.13 -1.78 -6.06
CA TYR A 75 -1.56 -1.62 -5.78
C TYR A 75 -2.11 -2.89 -5.16
N TYR A 76 -2.25 -2.91 -3.84
CA TYR A 76 -2.85 -4.03 -3.15
C TYR A 76 -3.76 -3.57 -2.00
N GLY A 77 -5.02 -3.94 -2.07
CA GLY A 77 -6.00 -3.69 -1.01
C GLY A 77 -7.24 -4.54 -1.25
N ASP A 78 -7.41 -5.61 -0.45
CA ASP A 78 -8.56 -6.51 -0.62
C ASP A 78 -9.90 -5.84 -0.33
N HIS A 79 -9.92 -4.76 0.47
CA HIS A 79 -11.14 -4.06 0.84
C HIS A 79 -11.72 -3.18 -0.29
N THR A 80 -10.89 -2.78 -1.25
CA THR A 80 -11.32 -2.00 -2.43
C THR A 80 -11.37 -2.85 -3.69
N ARG A 81 -10.72 -4.02 -3.71
CA ARG A 81 -10.68 -4.88 -4.88
C ARG A 81 -12.04 -5.50 -5.15
N THR A 82 -12.57 -5.28 -6.35
CA THR A 82 -13.81 -5.95 -6.79
C THR A 82 -13.54 -7.41 -7.18
N SER A 83 -14.59 -8.16 -7.44
CA SER A 83 -14.48 -9.53 -7.99
C SER A 83 -14.15 -9.55 -9.48
N ARG A 84 -14.12 -8.39 -10.13
CA ARG A 84 -13.89 -8.27 -11.57
C ARG A 84 -12.40 -8.27 -11.85
N ILE A 85 -11.94 -9.29 -12.58
CA ILE A 85 -10.57 -9.43 -13.08
C ILE A 85 -10.68 -9.67 -14.58
N ASP A 86 -10.06 -8.81 -15.37
CA ASP A 86 -10.12 -8.89 -16.84
C ASP A 86 -9.14 -9.94 -17.39
N VAL A 87 -9.45 -11.20 -17.10
CA VAL A 87 -8.73 -12.35 -17.67
C VAL A 87 -9.71 -13.43 -18.10
N PRO A 88 -9.39 -14.22 -19.13
CA PRO A 88 -10.15 -15.41 -19.45
C PRO A 88 -10.26 -16.35 -18.25
N HIS A 89 -11.41 -16.98 -18.06
CA HIS A 89 -11.72 -17.83 -16.91
C HIS A 89 -10.63 -18.88 -16.62
N TYR A 90 -10.02 -19.48 -17.63
CA TYR A 90 -8.95 -20.47 -17.47
C TYR A 90 -7.63 -19.91 -16.91
N LYS A 91 -7.46 -18.57 -16.91
CA LYS A 91 -6.28 -17.89 -16.32
C LYS A 91 -6.50 -17.42 -14.88
N LEU A 92 -7.73 -17.47 -14.36
CA LEU A 92 -8.03 -17.00 -13.01
C LEU A 92 -7.23 -17.75 -11.94
N THR A 93 -7.06 -19.06 -12.10
CA THR A 93 -6.26 -19.87 -11.16
C THR A 93 -4.81 -19.39 -11.11
N ASP A 94 -4.20 -19.09 -12.27
CA ASP A 94 -2.83 -18.60 -12.35
C ASP A 94 -2.68 -17.22 -11.71
N PHE A 95 -3.68 -16.34 -11.91
CA PHE A 95 -3.71 -15.03 -11.25
C PHE A 95 -3.74 -15.17 -9.71
N TYR A 96 -4.64 -16.00 -9.17
CA TYR A 96 -4.73 -16.19 -7.72
C TYR A 96 -3.51 -16.91 -7.14
N ASN A 97 -2.88 -17.82 -7.89
CA ASN A 97 -1.61 -18.42 -7.49
C ASN A 97 -0.50 -17.38 -7.44
N ALA A 98 -0.42 -16.50 -8.43
CA ALA A 98 0.55 -15.42 -8.47
C ALA A 98 0.35 -14.45 -7.30
N MET A 99 -0.89 -14.05 -7.03
CA MET A 99 -1.24 -13.20 -5.89
C MET A 99 -0.88 -13.86 -4.56
N THR A 100 -1.24 -15.13 -4.39
CA THR A 100 -0.90 -15.91 -3.18
C THR A 100 0.62 -15.97 -2.97
N GLN A 101 1.38 -16.17 -4.03
CA GLN A 101 2.84 -16.21 -3.91
C GLN A 101 3.44 -14.85 -3.59
N PHE A 102 2.92 -13.76 -4.15
CA PHE A 102 3.30 -12.40 -3.78
C PHE A 102 3.04 -12.14 -2.28
N LEU A 103 1.86 -12.52 -1.80
CA LEU A 103 1.49 -12.35 -0.39
C LEU A 103 2.37 -13.19 0.56
N ARG A 104 2.83 -14.36 0.14
CA ARG A 104 3.80 -15.13 0.93
C ARG A 104 5.09 -14.36 1.16
N TYR A 105 5.56 -13.60 0.16
CA TYR A 105 6.72 -12.72 0.34
C TYR A 105 6.36 -11.49 1.18
N ALA A 106 5.23 -10.86 0.92
CA ALA A 106 4.79 -9.69 1.68
C ALA A 106 4.60 -10.00 3.17
N TYR A 107 4.02 -11.15 3.50
CA TYR A 107 3.81 -11.61 4.88
C TYR A 107 4.97 -12.43 5.46
N SER A 108 6.08 -12.55 4.76
CA SER A 108 7.25 -13.25 5.30
C SER A 108 7.78 -12.56 6.56
N PRO A 109 8.06 -13.29 7.64
CA PRO A 109 8.67 -12.72 8.85
C PRO A 109 9.97 -11.95 8.59
N ALA A 110 10.70 -12.28 7.52
CA ALA A 110 11.92 -11.58 7.10
C ALA A 110 11.64 -10.22 6.42
N ASN A 111 10.39 -9.95 6.04
CA ASN A 111 9.99 -8.74 5.33
C ASN A 111 9.09 -7.83 6.16
N ILE A 112 8.35 -8.39 7.12
CA ILE A 112 7.45 -7.63 7.99
C ILE A 112 8.23 -6.93 9.10
N ILE A 113 7.91 -5.64 9.27
CA ILE A 113 8.22 -4.87 10.47
C ILE A 113 6.92 -4.75 11.26
N GLN A 114 6.89 -5.23 12.49
CA GLN A 114 5.71 -5.20 13.34
C GLN A 114 6.02 -4.55 14.69
N PHE A 115 5.20 -3.59 15.07
CA PHE A 115 5.31 -2.93 16.37
C PHE A 115 4.00 -2.26 16.77
N LYS A 116 3.85 -2.02 18.07
CA LYS A 116 2.71 -1.29 18.61
C LYS A 116 2.95 0.21 18.50
N LEU A 117 2.08 0.91 17.77
CA LEU A 117 2.06 2.37 17.77
C LEU A 117 1.68 2.88 19.14
N GLN A 118 2.45 3.81 19.66
CA GLN A 118 2.15 4.49 20.90
C GLN A 118 1.26 5.72 20.64
N PRO A 119 0.36 6.09 21.57
CA PRO A 119 -0.39 7.34 21.45
C PRO A 119 0.53 8.54 21.22
N GLY A 120 0.17 9.41 20.28
CA GLY A 120 0.97 10.56 19.83
C GLY A 120 2.00 10.22 18.73
N THR A 121 2.20 8.95 18.37
CA THR A 121 3.09 8.59 17.26
C THR A 121 2.44 8.89 15.93
N LEU A 122 3.13 9.62 15.07
CA LEU A 122 2.81 9.81 13.66
C LEU A 122 3.79 9.04 12.79
N ILE A 123 3.27 8.21 11.88
CA ILE A 123 4.05 7.52 10.84
C ILE A 123 3.70 8.10 9.48
N SER A 124 4.72 8.43 8.71
CA SER A 124 4.60 8.74 7.28
C SER A 124 5.25 7.63 6.47
N VAL A 125 4.55 7.15 5.46
CA VAL A 125 5.03 6.10 4.54
C VAL A 125 4.75 6.50 3.10
N ASP A 126 5.61 6.06 2.19
CA ASP A 126 5.29 6.04 0.77
C ASP A 126 4.28 4.92 0.51
N ASN A 127 3.01 5.31 0.34
CA ASN A 127 1.90 4.37 0.16
C ASN A 127 1.92 3.66 -1.21
N PHE A 128 2.76 4.10 -2.14
CA PHE A 128 2.97 3.42 -3.42
C PHE A 128 3.94 2.24 -3.31
N ARG A 129 4.76 2.23 -2.25
CA ARG A 129 5.77 1.22 -2.01
C ARG A 129 5.48 0.37 -0.79
N VAL A 130 5.03 0.99 0.31
CA VAL A 130 4.89 0.32 1.61
C VAL A 130 3.48 -0.22 1.77
N LEU A 131 3.37 -1.53 1.84
CA LEU A 131 2.14 -2.20 2.28
C LEU A 131 2.03 -2.11 3.80
N HIS A 132 0.83 -1.85 4.29
CA HIS A 132 0.59 -1.74 5.71
C HIS A 132 -0.70 -2.46 6.13
N GLY A 133 -0.71 -2.87 7.38
CA GLY A 133 -1.82 -3.58 7.97
C GLY A 133 -1.72 -3.57 9.49
N ARG A 134 -2.48 -4.44 10.11
CA ARG A 134 -2.44 -4.62 11.57
C ARG A 134 -2.75 -6.05 11.96
N THR A 135 -2.31 -6.44 13.13
CA THR A 135 -2.74 -7.69 13.77
C THR A 135 -4.17 -7.55 14.29
N ALA A 136 -4.83 -8.69 14.48
CA ALA A 136 -6.15 -8.73 15.11
C ALA A 136 -6.12 -8.19 16.54
N PHE A 137 -7.23 -7.63 16.99
CA PHE A 137 -7.49 -7.32 18.40
C PHE A 137 -8.99 -7.43 18.69
N VAL A 138 -9.32 -7.67 19.95
CA VAL A 138 -10.72 -7.75 20.40
C VAL A 138 -11.13 -6.39 20.94
N VAL A 139 -12.19 -5.81 20.39
CA VAL A 139 -12.76 -4.56 20.87
C VAL A 139 -13.56 -4.79 22.13
N SER A 140 -13.28 -4.02 23.17
CA SER A 140 -14.08 -3.98 24.41
C SER A 140 -14.02 -2.56 24.98
N PRO A 141 -14.84 -2.23 26.00
CA PRO A 141 -14.77 -0.92 26.66
C PRO A 141 -13.37 -0.56 27.16
N ASP A 142 -12.59 -1.56 27.55
CA ASP A 142 -11.22 -1.39 28.07
C ASP A 142 -10.12 -1.65 27.04
N ASN A 143 -10.47 -2.07 25.83
CA ASN A 143 -9.53 -2.39 24.76
C ASN A 143 -10.05 -1.89 23.40
N PHE A 144 -9.76 -0.65 23.07
CA PHE A 144 -10.07 -0.07 21.76
C PHE A 144 -8.84 0.57 21.14
N ARG A 145 -8.90 0.80 19.86
CA ARG A 145 -7.81 1.39 19.07
C ARG A 145 -8.39 2.51 18.22
N HIS A 146 -7.74 3.68 18.27
CA HIS A 146 -8.05 4.81 17.41
C HIS A 146 -6.79 5.27 16.69
N VAL A 147 -6.79 5.13 15.38
CA VAL A 147 -5.74 5.62 14.49
C VAL A 147 -6.40 6.44 13.40
N GLU A 148 -5.93 7.64 13.24
CA GLU A 148 -6.36 8.54 12.18
C GLU A 148 -5.42 8.40 10.98
N GLY A 149 -5.99 8.31 9.78
CA GLY A 149 -5.25 8.25 8.52
C GLY A 149 -5.43 9.51 7.70
N GLY A 150 -4.40 9.90 6.97
CA GLY A 150 -4.47 10.98 6.00
C GLY A 150 -3.53 10.72 4.83
N HIS A 151 -3.96 11.12 3.64
CA HIS A 151 -3.18 11.06 2.42
C HIS A 151 -2.69 12.46 2.04
N VAL A 152 -1.49 12.52 1.47
CA VAL A 152 -0.92 13.71 0.86
C VAL A 152 -0.52 13.32 -0.55
N ASP A 153 -1.06 14.04 -1.52
CA ASP A 153 -0.71 13.82 -2.92
C ASP A 153 0.72 14.26 -3.20
N TRP A 154 1.44 13.47 -3.99
CA TRP A 154 2.82 13.77 -4.37
C TRP A 154 2.96 15.11 -5.09
N ASP A 155 1.99 15.51 -5.92
CA ASP A 155 2.01 16.80 -6.60
C ASP A 155 1.97 17.97 -5.61
N GLY A 156 1.13 17.87 -4.57
CA GLY A 156 1.06 18.85 -3.49
C GLY A 156 2.35 18.87 -2.67
N ALA A 157 2.87 17.72 -2.30
CA ALA A 157 4.12 17.61 -1.54
C ALA A 157 5.32 18.20 -2.32
N THR A 158 5.51 17.80 -3.57
CA THR A 158 6.60 18.31 -4.42
C THR A 158 6.46 19.79 -4.76
N SER A 159 5.22 20.29 -4.92
CA SER A 159 4.96 21.72 -5.09
C SER A 159 5.41 22.50 -3.85
N CYS A 160 5.01 22.02 -2.66
CA CYS A 160 5.41 22.64 -1.40
C CYS A 160 6.94 22.65 -1.20
N MET A 161 7.60 21.53 -1.52
CA MET A 161 9.07 21.42 -1.49
C MET A 161 9.73 22.48 -2.38
N ARG A 162 9.28 22.65 -3.63
CA ARG A 162 9.84 23.65 -4.57
C ARG A 162 9.63 25.10 -4.08
N VAL A 163 8.51 25.37 -3.42
CA VAL A 163 8.27 26.70 -2.82
C VAL A 163 9.25 26.96 -1.69
N LEU A 164 9.40 25.98 -0.79
CA LEU A 164 10.34 26.07 0.34
C LEU A 164 11.81 26.16 -0.11
N GLU A 165 12.21 25.45 -1.16
CA GLU A 165 13.53 25.55 -1.76
C GLU A 165 13.85 27.02 -2.16
N LYS A 166 12.87 27.67 -2.80
CA LYS A 166 12.99 29.08 -3.18
C LYS A 166 13.08 30.02 -1.99
N GLU A 167 12.21 29.84 -1.02
CA GLU A 167 12.14 30.71 0.17
C GLU A 167 13.38 30.59 1.05
N LEU A 168 13.91 29.37 1.19
CA LEU A 168 15.06 29.07 2.02
C LEU A 168 16.40 29.20 1.27
N ASN A 169 16.37 29.44 -0.03
CA ASN A 169 17.54 29.49 -0.91
C ASN A 169 18.41 28.22 -0.80
N ILE A 170 17.78 27.05 -0.72
CA ILE A 170 18.39 25.74 -0.60
C ILE A 170 18.28 25.04 -1.97
N ASP A 171 19.37 24.47 -2.47
CA ASP A 171 19.34 23.57 -3.64
C ASP A 171 19.06 22.13 -3.12
N TYR A 172 17.80 21.82 -2.93
CA TYR A 172 17.36 20.47 -2.56
C TYR A 172 17.03 19.69 -3.83
N ARG A 173 17.92 18.82 -4.27
CA ARG A 173 17.64 17.92 -5.39
C ARG A 173 16.46 17.04 -5.04
N THR A 174 15.30 17.30 -5.63
CA THR A 174 14.15 16.39 -5.54
C THR A 174 14.62 14.98 -5.93
N PRO A 175 14.46 13.96 -5.10
CA PRO A 175 14.71 12.59 -5.53
C PRO A 175 13.90 12.34 -6.80
N ASN A 176 14.51 11.76 -7.82
CA ASN A 176 13.77 11.25 -8.96
C ASN A 176 12.86 10.14 -8.46
N ILE A 177 11.57 10.46 -8.26
CA ILE A 177 10.51 9.56 -7.83
C ILE A 177 9.97 8.82 -9.06
#